data_70d32527671779224dac7f51542dff36
#
_entry.id   70d32527671779224dac7f51542dff36
#
_cell.length_a   1.000
_cell.length_b   1.000
_cell.length_c   1.000
_cell.angle_alpha   90.00
_cell.angle_beta   90.00
_cell.angle_gamma   90.00
#
_symmetry.space_group_name_H-M   'P 1'
#
loop_
_entity.id
_entity.type
_entity.pdbx_description
1 polymer ?
#
loop_
_entity_poly.entity_id
_entity_poly.type
_entity_poly.pdbx_seq_one_letter_code
_entity_poly.pdbx_strand_id
1 'polypeptide(L)'
;MNCMIRKPLFLILFLSCTRLAAQAAPPPDSILATLNKAHPRLMATTSDFERIAREKETDPYVKEAFGKIYESGDKILTEPASQFATPDGLRLPASGRVASRITTLAFLYRLTKEKKFAERAWLELDAASRFPNWNPKHFLDVATMTYGFALGYDWLFDYWNDDQKRIIKSAIIEKGLSRALLAYEKLAIRNEGWWTDVPHNWNQVCNGGIGVGALAIADEEPALASRILKEILQRLPIAMK
;
A
#
# COMPACT_ATOMS: atom_id res chain seq x y z
N MET A 1 72.83 -26.45 39.55
CA MET A 1 72.43 -25.62 38.38
C MET A 1 71.03 -26.03 37.99
N ASN A 2 69.98 -25.31 38.53
CA ASN A 2 68.55 -25.63 38.28
C ASN A 2 68.03 -24.70 37.21
N CYS A 3 67.68 -25.28 36.07
CA CYS A 3 67.04 -24.56 34.94
C CYS A 3 65.52 -24.58 35.16
N MET A 4 64.95 -23.43 35.53
CA MET A 4 63.48 -23.26 35.63
C MET A 4 62.89 -22.96 34.26
N ILE A 5 62.15 -23.90 33.72
CA ILE A 5 61.36 -23.75 32.50
C ILE A 5 60.08 -23.02 32.84
N ARG A 6 59.93 -21.76 32.42
CA ARG A 6 58.68 -20.99 32.47
C ARG A 6 57.73 -21.46 31.36
N LYS A 7 56.56 -21.97 31.73
CA LYS A 7 55.44 -22.28 30.80
C LYS A 7 54.73 -20.98 30.42
N PRO A 8 54.43 -20.73 29.13
CA PRO A 8 53.59 -19.60 28.73
C PRO A 8 52.12 -19.90 29.04
N LEU A 9 51.46 -18.95 29.72
CA LEU A 9 50.05 -18.96 30.01
C LEU A 9 49.30 -18.46 28.74
N PHE A 10 48.67 -19.40 28.02
CA PHE A 10 47.79 -19.05 26.90
C PHE A 10 46.44 -18.55 27.46
N LEU A 11 46.23 -17.23 27.35
CA LEU A 11 44.95 -16.58 27.66
C LEU A 11 44.05 -16.78 26.43
N ILE A 12 43.09 -17.74 26.53
CA ILE A 12 42.08 -17.96 25.52
C ILE A 12 40.99 -16.90 25.70
N LEU A 13 40.99 -15.87 24.89
CA LEU A 13 39.91 -14.89 24.80
C LEU A 13 38.69 -15.54 24.10
N PHE A 14 37.69 -15.93 24.87
CA PHE A 14 36.36 -16.29 24.32
C PHE A 14 35.70 -15.02 23.78
N LEU A 15 35.80 -14.76 22.46
CA LEU A 15 34.90 -13.84 21.78
C LEU A 15 33.52 -14.49 21.75
N SER A 16 32.64 -14.09 22.64
CA SER A 16 31.20 -14.38 22.56
C SER A 16 30.62 -13.56 21.41
N CYS A 17 30.57 -14.19 20.23
CA CYS A 17 29.85 -13.67 19.08
C CYS A 17 28.34 -13.80 19.36
N THR A 18 27.75 -12.78 19.95
CA THR A 18 26.29 -12.67 20.02
C THR A 18 25.78 -12.48 18.60
N ARG A 19 25.39 -13.59 17.96
CA ARG A 19 24.62 -13.55 16.73
C ARG A 19 23.30 -12.83 17.06
N LEU A 20 23.13 -11.61 16.55
CA LEU A 20 21.79 -11.05 16.41
C LEU A 20 21.01 -12.05 15.55
N ALA A 21 20.13 -12.83 16.18
CA ALA A 21 19.23 -13.69 15.46
C ALA A 21 18.34 -12.74 14.62
N ALA A 22 18.53 -12.72 13.30
CA ALA A 22 17.59 -12.12 12.41
C ALA A 22 16.25 -12.78 12.70
N GLN A 23 15.29 -11.99 13.18
CA GLN A 23 13.97 -12.49 13.57
C GLN A 23 13.34 -13.08 12.30
N ALA A 24 13.18 -14.39 12.26
CA ALA A 24 12.57 -15.07 11.12
C ALA A 24 11.18 -14.49 10.90
N ALA A 25 10.83 -14.18 9.65
CA ALA A 25 9.49 -13.71 9.32
C ALA A 25 8.45 -14.73 9.85
N PRO A 26 7.35 -14.27 10.45
CA PRO A 26 6.33 -15.15 10.99
C PRO A 26 5.77 -16.07 9.90
N PRO A 27 5.30 -17.28 10.23
CA PRO A 27 4.69 -18.18 9.27
C PRO A 27 3.48 -17.49 8.60
N PRO A 28 3.15 -17.83 7.33
CA PRO A 28 2.09 -17.16 6.55
C PRO A 28 0.77 -17.03 7.31
N ASP A 29 0.36 -18.06 8.00
CA ASP A 29 -0.91 -18.10 8.76
C ASP A 29 -0.92 -17.16 9.97
N SER A 30 0.24 -16.75 10.50
CA SER A 30 0.35 -15.83 11.62
C SER A 30 0.33 -14.36 11.20
N ILE A 31 0.69 -14.02 9.96
CA ILE A 31 0.74 -12.64 9.48
C ILE A 31 -0.65 -12.00 9.47
N LEU A 32 -1.67 -12.78 9.14
CA LEU A 32 -3.06 -12.34 9.08
C LEU A 32 -3.90 -12.74 10.31
N ALA A 33 -3.29 -13.30 11.35
CA ALA A 33 -4.02 -13.82 12.52
C ALA A 33 -4.87 -12.75 13.23
N THR A 34 -4.45 -11.48 13.18
CA THR A 34 -5.17 -10.36 13.80
C THR A 34 -5.88 -9.47 12.79
N LEU A 35 -6.05 -9.93 11.54
CA LEU A 35 -6.71 -9.15 10.51
C LEU A 35 -8.16 -8.85 10.90
N ASN A 36 -8.52 -7.57 10.96
CA ASN A 36 -9.92 -7.18 10.98
C ASN A 36 -10.53 -7.45 9.60
N LYS A 37 -11.51 -8.37 9.54
CA LYS A 37 -12.17 -8.72 8.27
C LYS A 37 -13.25 -7.72 7.84
N ALA A 38 -13.70 -6.85 8.76
CA ALA A 38 -14.69 -5.82 8.43
C ALA A 38 -14.06 -4.69 7.62
N HIS A 39 -14.83 -4.12 6.69
CA HIS A 39 -14.48 -2.91 5.95
C HIS A 39 -15.30 -1.71 6.47
N PRO A 40 -14.71 -0.49 6.49
CA PRO A 40 -13.31 -0.17 6.18
C PRO A 40 -12.36 -0.57 7.31
N ARG A 41 -11.12 -0.92 6.94
CA ARG A 41 -10.07 -1.30 7.89
C ARG A 41 -8.73 -0.64 7.59
N LEU A 42 -8.55 -0.05 6.41
CA LEU A 42 -7.33 0.61 5.98
C LEU A 42 -7.34 2.08 6.39
N MET A 43 -6.29 2.53 7.06
CA MET A 43 -6.08 3.92 7.50
C MET A 43 -7.14 4.48 8.46
N ALA A 44 -8.41 4.09 8.31
CA ALA A 44 -9.53 4.50 9.15
C ALA A 44 -10.59 3.40 9.20
N THR A 45 -11.22 3.25 10.35
CA THR A 45 -12.35 2.35 10.60
C THR A 45 -13.69 3.10 10.51
N THR A 46 -14.80 2.37 10.57
CA THR A 46 -16.13 3.00 10.64
C THR A 46 -16.23 4.00 11.79
N SER A 47 -15.70 3.64 12.98
CA SER A 47 -15.73 4.53 14.16
C SER A 47 -14.88 5.79 13.97
N ASP A 48 -13.79 5.73 13.21
CA ASP A 48 -12.99 6.92 12.89
C ASP A 48 -13.77 7.87 11.96
N PHE A 49 -14.42 7.35 10.93
CA PHE A 49 -15.26 8.16 10.05
C PHE A 49 -16.45 8.77 10.81
N GLU A 50 -17.09 8.04 11.70
CA GLU A 50 -18.17 8.55 12.55
C GLU A 50 -17.67 9.65 13.50
N ARG A 51 -16.48 9.49 14.08
CA ARG A 51 -15.83 10.50 14.92
C ARG A 51 -15.59 11.78 14.12
N ILE A 52 -14.95 11.68 12.95
CA ILE A 52 -14.66 12.84 12.08
C ILE A 52 -15.97 13.51 11.63
N ALA A 53 -17.01 12.73 11.31
CA ALA A 53 -18.32 13.27 10.93
C ALA A 53 -18.99 14.09 12.04
N ARG A 54 -18.75 13.76 13.32
CA ARG A 54 -19.19 14.59 14.45
C ARG A 54 -18.30 15.80 14.66
N GLU A 55 -17.00 15.59 14.64
CA GLU A 55 -16.01 16.66 14.90
C GLU A 55 -16.08 17.79 13.87
N LYS A 56 -16.39 17.51 12.59
CA LYS A 56 -16.56 18.56 11.57
C LYS A 56 -17.69 19.56 11.86
N GLU A 57 -18.62 19.20 12.75
CA GLU A 57 -19.70 20.10 13.16
C GLU A 57 -19.32 20.96 14.36
N THR A 58 -18.38 20.52 15.20
CA THR A 58 -18.07 21.12 16.51
C THR A 58 -16.68 21.71 16.60
N ASP A 59 -15.68 21.17 15.86
CA ASP A 59 -14.30 21.63 15.84
C ASP A 59 -14.06 22.54 14.63
N PRO A 60 -13.67 23.82 14.83
CA PRO A 60 -13.48 24.79 13.74
C PRO A 60 -12.35 24.39 12.78
N TYR A 61 -11.28 23.72 13.25
CA TYR A 61 -10.18 23.27 12.39
C TYR A 61 -10.59 22.08 11.51
N VAL A 62 -11.32 21.13 12.09
CA VAL A 62 -11.86 19.98 11.34
C VAL A 62 -12.87 20.44 10.31
N LYS A 63 -13.74 21.39 10.67
CA LYS A 63 -14.73 22.00 9.77
C LYS A 63 -14.06 22.71 8.59
N GLU A 64 -13.03 23.52 8.84
CA GLU A 64 -12.27 24.21 7.78
C GLU A 64 -11.59 23.20 6.84
N ALA A 65 -10.90 22.20 7.42
CA ALA A 65 -10.23 21.15 6.63
C ALA A 65 -11.24 20.36 5.78
N PHE A 66 -12.39 19.98 6.36
CA PHE A 66 -13.47 19.32 5.65
C PHE A 66 -14.00 20.17 4.50
N GLY A 67 -14.22 21.48 4.71
CA GLY A 67 -14.66 22.41 3.67
C GLY A 67 -13.74 22.42 2.44
N LYS A 68 -12.43 22.50 2.68
CA LYS A 68 -11.42 22.45 1.59
C LYS A 68 -11.45 21.11 0.83
N ILE A 69 -11.61 19.99 1.54
CA ILE A 69 -11.73 18.65 0.92
C ILE A 69 -13.03 18.56 0.13
N TYR A 70 -14.13 19.09 0.65
CA TYR A 70 -15.44 19.09 -0.02
C TYR A 70 -15.39 19.90 -1.31
N GLU A 71 -14.84 21.10 -1.30
CA GLU A 71 -14.63 21.93 -2.51
C GLU A 71 -13.77 21.21 -3.56
N SER A 72 -12.71 20.51 -3.10
CA SER A 72 -11.90 19.68 -3.99
C SER A 72 -12.69 18.53 -4.61
N GLY A 73 -13.52 17.86 -3.82
CA GLY A 73 -14.41 16.79 -4.28
C GLY A 73 -15.43 17.29 -5.31
N ASP A 74 -16.07 18.43 -5.06
CA ASP A 74 -17.03 19.02 -6.00
C ASP A 74 -16.39 19.37 -7.36
N LYS A 75 -15.15 19.88 -7.36
CA LYS A 75 -14.40 20.09 -8.61
C LYS A 75 -14.17 18.78 -9.38
N ILE A 76 -13.82 17.70 -8.68
CA ILE A 76 -13.59 16.40 -9.31
C ILE A 76 -14.87 15.85 -9.98
N LEU A 77 -16.07 16.19 -9.49
CA LEU A 77 -17.32 15.70 -10.08
C LEU A 77 -17.49 16.08 -11.57
N THR A 78 -16.99 17.25 -11.96
CA THR A 78 -17.13 17.80 -13.32
C THR A 78 -15.94 17.48 -14.24
N GLU A 79 -14.84 16.97 -13.68
CA GLU A 79 -13.66 16.65 -14.46
C GLU A 79 -13.80 15.30 -15.19
N PRO A 80 -13.23 15.11 -16.39
CA PRO A 80 -13.21 13.80 -17.04
C PRO A 80 -12.41 12.79 -16.23
N ALA A 81 -12.74 11.51 -16.40
CA ALA A 81 -11.94 10.43 -15.82
C ALA A 81 -10.50 10.45 -16.36
N SER A 82 -9.57 10.02 -15.53
CA SER A 82 -8.15 9.98 -15.90
C SER A 82 -7.89 9.07 -17.10
N GLN A 83 -6.95 9.46 -17.94
CA GLN A 83 -6.53 8.71 -19.11
C GLN A 83 -5.09 8.23 -18.98
N PHE A 84 -4.81 7.08 -19.58
CA PHE A 84 -3.44 6.55 -19.65
C PHE A 84 -2.61 7.37 -20.60
N ALA A 85 -1.52 7.94 -20.12
CA ALA A 85 -0.50 8.60 -20.93
C ALA A 85 0.84 8.60 -20.21
N THR A 86 1.92 8.34 -20.94
CA THR A 86 3.30 8.43 -20.47
C THR A 86 4.07 9.40 -21.36
N PRO A 87 3.82 10.72 -21.23
CA PRO A 87 4.31 11.72 -22.19
C PRO A 87 5.84 11.81 -22.24
N ASP A 88 6.52 11.51 -21.14
CA ASP A 88 8.00 11.45 -21.07
C ASP A 88 8.56 10.03 -21.28
N GLY A 89 7.68 9.04 -21.56
CA GLY A 89 8.06 7.63 -21.66
C GLY A 89 8.50 6.98 -20.34
N LEU A 90 8.53 7.74 -19.26
CA LEU A 90 9.01 7.30 -17.95
C LEU A 90 7.89 7.22 -16.91
N ARG A 91 7.12 8.30 -16.73
CA ARG A 91 6.14 8.44 -15.65
C ARG A 91 4.71 8.28 -16.18
N LEU A 92 3.81 7.85 -15.29
CA LEU A 92 2.37 7.86 -15.49
C LEU A 92 1.74 8.98 -14.62
N PRO A 93 1.63 10.23 -15.12
CA PRO A 93 1.10 11.34 -14.32
C PRO A 93 -0.33 11.11 -13.82
N ALA A 94 -1.07 10.22 -14.47
CA ALA A 94 -2.39 9.80 -14.03
C ALA A 94 -2.36 9.05 -12.68
N SER A 95 -1.24 8.41 -12.28
CA SER A 95 -1.18 7.60 -11.07
C SER A 95 -1.52 8.40 -9.81
N GLY A 96 -0.86 9.53 -9.60
CA GLY A 96 -1.15 10.43 -8.48
C GLY A 96 -2.55 11.03 -8.52
N ARG A 97 -3.03 11.39 -9.72
CA ARG A 97 -4.37 11.94 -9.93
C ARG A 97 -5.45 10.92 -9.59
N VAL A 98 -5.34 9.70 -10.09
CA VAL A 98 -6.27 8.60 -9.83
C VAL A 98 -6.34 8.32 -8.32
N ALA A 99 -5.19 8.13 -7.67
CA ALA A 99 -5.14 7.84 -6.24
C ALA A 99 -5.75 8.97 -5.41
N SER A 100 -5.39 10.24 -5.70
CA SER A 100 -5.92 11.40 -4.98
C SER A 100 -7.43 11.53 -5.16
N ARG A 101 -7.95 11.40 -6.39
CA ARG A 101 -9.38 11.51 -6.65
C ARG A 101 -10.17 10.41 -5.95
N ILE A 102 -9.75 9.15 -6.08
CA ILE A 102 -10.42 8.03 -5.43
C ILE A 102 -10.46 8.24 -3.91
N THR A 103 -9.32 8.59 -3.30
CA THR A 103 -9.24 8.79 -1.85
C THR A 103 -10.12 9.94 -1.38
N THR A 104 -10.09 11.09 -2.07
CA THR A 104 -10.93 12.25 -1.75
C THR A 104 -12.41 11.91 -1.83
N LEU A 105 -12.83 11.28 -2.93
CA LEU A 105 -14.23 10.95 -3.17
C LEU A 105 -14.76 9.87 -2.20
N ALA A 106 -13.94 8.85 -1.93
CA ALA A 106 -14.29 7.81 -0.96
C ALA A 106 -14.41 8.38 0.46
N PHE A 107 -13.50 9.27 0.86
CA PHE A 107 -13.56 9.98 2.13
C PHE A 107 -14.84 10.81 2.26
N LEU A 108 -15.17 11.61 1.24
CA LEU A 108 -16.38 12.44 1.24
C LEU A 108 -17.64 11.58 1.32
N TYR A 109 -17.74 10.48 0.56
CA TYR A 109 -18.87 9.56 0.69
C TYR A 109 -19.00 9.01 2.12
N ARG A 110 -17.90 8.63 2.77
CA ARG A 110 -17.94 8.14 4.15
C ARG A 110 -18.50 9.15 5.12
N LEU A 111 -18.16 10.44 4.97
CA LEU A 111 -18.59 11.50 5.88
C LEU A 111 -19.98 12.08 5.56
N THR A 112 -20.38 12.12 4.29
CA THR A 112 -21.61 12.79 3.85
C THR A 112 -22.73 11.84 3.44
N LYS A 113 -22.38 10.61 3.03
CA LYS A 113 -23.26 9.63 2.40
C LYS A 113 -23.85 10.08 1.06
N GLU A 114 -23.32 11.16 0.47
CA GLU A 114 -23.74 11.64 -0.84
C GLU A 114 -23.23 10.70 -1.96
N LYS A 115 -24.14 10.00 -2.60
CA LYS A 115 -23.84 8.97 -3.62
C LYS A 115 -23.03 9.51 -4.80
N LYS A 116 -23.20 10.81 -5.16
CA LYS A 116 -22.43 11.47 -6.22
C LYS A 116 -20.93 11.23 -6.12
N PHE A 117 -20.37 11.20 -4.89
CA PHE A 117 -18.96 10.97 -4.66
C PHE A 117 -18.55 9.52 -4.94
N ALA A 118 -19.33 8.55 -4.48
CA ALA A 118 -19.05 7.14 -4.76
C ALA A 118 -19.22 6.81 -6.26
N GLU A 119 -20.25 7.37 -6.92
CA GLU A 119 -20.49 7.22 -8.35
C GLU A 119 -19.32 7.82 -9.16
N ARG A 120 -18.82 8.99 -8.77
CA ARG A 120 -17.65 9.59 -9.43
C ARG A 120 -16.35 8.81 -9.17
N ALA A 121 -16.19 8.26 -7.95
CA ALA A 121 -15.06 7.37 -7.64
C ALA A 121 -15.07 6.11 -8.52
N TRP A 122 -16.27 5.56 -8.79
CA TRP A 122 -16.42 4.44 -9.72
C TRP A 122 -15.91 4.78 -11.13
N LEU A 123 -16.26 5.94 -11.67
CA LEU A 123 -15.79 6.35 -13.01
C LEU A 123 -14.27 6.41 -13.10
N GLU A 124 -13.59 6.83 -12.03
CA GLU A 124 -12.14 6.88 -11.97
C GLU A 124 -11.52 5.47 -11.86
N LEU A 125 -12.07 4.62 -10.99
CA LEU A 125 -11.66 3.23 -10.80
C LEU A 125 -11.85 2.41 -12.09
N ASP A 126 -13.02 2.50 -12.70
CA ASP A 126 -13.34 1.78 -13.92
C ASP A 126 -12.42 2.21 -15.09
N ALA A 127 -12.22 3.51 -15.29
CA ALA A 127 -11.31 4.01 -16.32
C ALA A 127 -9.87 3.52 -16.10
N ALA A 128 -9.36 3.62 -14.87
CA ALA A 128 -7.98 3.25 -14.52
C ALA A 128 -7.76 1.72 -14.46
N SER A 129 -8.81 0.94 -14.20
CA SER A 129 -8.76 -0.52 -14.31
C SER A 129 -8.50 -1.00 -15.73
N ARG A 130 -8.92 -0.22 -16.74
CA ARG A 130 -8.73 -0.51 -18.18
C ARG A 130 -7.39 -0.03 -18.73
N PHE A 131 -6.57 0.66 -17.95
CA PHE A 131 -5.21 0.99 -18.39
C PHE A 131 -4.45 -0.29 -18.76
N PRO A 132 -3.61 -0.29 -19.79
CA PRO A 132 -2.87 -1.48 -20.20
C PRO A 132 -1.96 -2.02 -19.08
N ASN A 133 -1.44 -1.14 -18.27
CA ASN A 133 -0.66 -1.41 -17.06
C ASN A 133 -0.61 -0.16 -16.18
N TRP A 134 -0.02 -0.26 -14.98
CA TRP A 134 0.23 0.88 -14.08
C TRP A 134 1.70 1.32 -14.08
N ASN A 135 2.36 1.21 -15.25
CA ASN A 135 3.73 1.64 -15.49
C ASN A 135 4.80 0.97 -14.60
N PRO A 136 5.01 -0.36 -14.69
CA PRO A 136 5.96 -1.07 -13.83
C PRO A 136 7.42 -0.64 -14.01
N LYS A 137 7.78 0.05 -15.10
CA LYS A 137 9.09 0.65 -15.29
C LYS A 137 9.40 1.75 -14.26
N HIS A 138 8.37 2.48 -13.83
CA HIS A 138 8.45 3.46 -12.77
C HIS A 138 7.55 3.01 -11.61
N PHE A 139 8.03 2.08 -10.80
CA PHE A 139 7.22 1.31 -9.87
C PHE A 139 6.50 2.14 -8.79
N LEU A 140 6.92 3.38 -8.56
CA LEU A 140 6.16 4.34 -7.75
C LEU A 140 4.73 4.55 -8.29
N ASP A 141 4.54 4.51 -9.62
CA ASP A 141 3.22 4.62 -10.23
C ASP A 141 2.35 3.39 -9.90
N VAL A 142 2.93 2.18 -9.99
CA VAL A 142 2.25 0.94 -9.58
C VAL A 142 1.83 1.01 -8.10
N ALA A 143 2.74 1.41 -7.23
CA ALA A 143 2.48 1.51 -5.80
C ALA A 143 1.39 2.54 -5.49
N THR A 144 1.45 3.72 -6.11
CA THR A 144 0.46 4.79 -5.95
C THR A 144 -0.92 4.37 -6.45
N MET A 145 -0.99 3.72 -7.62
CA MET A 145 -2.25 3.19 -8.16
C MET A 145 -2.83 2.11 -7.25
N THR A 146 -1.99 1.17 -6.80
CA THR A 146 -2.41 0.10 -5.90
C THR A 146 -2.97 0.67 -4.59
N TYR A 147 -2.31 1.67 -4.00
CA TYR A 147 -2.77 2.37 -2.81
C TYR A 147 -4.13 3.03 -3.01
N GLY A 148 -4.30 3.80 -4.09
CA GLY A 148 -5.57 4.48 -4.39
C GLY A 148 -6.72 3.49 -4.61
N PHE A 149 -6.47 2.42 -5.36
CA PHE A 149 -7.45 1.34 -5.58
C PHE A 149 -7.82 0.62 -4.29
N ALA A 150 -6.82 0.34 -3.43
CA ALA A 150 -7.03 -0.30 -2.14
C ALA A 150 -7.95 0.52 -1.22
N LEU A 151 -7.70 1.84 -1.11
CA LEU A 151 -8.56 2.71 -0.31
C LEU A 151 -9.97 2.85 -0.91
N GLY A 152 -10.07 2.95 -2.23
CA GLY A 152 -11.37 2.97 -2.91
C GLY A 152 -12.15 1.67 -2.71
N TYR A 153 -11.47 0.52 -2.76
CA TYR A 153 -12.05 -0.78 -2.47
C TYR A 153 -12.55 -0.88 -1.04
N ASP A 154 -11.68 -0.60 -0.08
CA ASP A 154 -11.93 -0.76 1.34
C ASP A 154 -12.97 0.24 1.87
N TRP A 155 -12.80 1.53 1.57
CA TRP A 155 -13.67 2.56 2.12
C TRP A 155 -15.07 2.58 1.51
N LEU A 156 -15.25 2.05 0.30
CA LEU A 156 -16.53 1.97 -0.39
C LEU A 156 -17.03 0.53 -0.55
N PHE A 157 -16.47 -0.43 0.21
CA PHE A 157 -16.75 -1.85 0.08
C PHE A 157 -18.26 -2.17 0.16
N ASP A 158 -18.98 -1.54 1.10
CA ASP A 158 -20.41 -1.73 1.28
C ASP A 158 -21.25 -1.05 0.18
N TYR A 159 -20.66 -0.14 -0.58
CA TYR A 159 -21.31 0.56 -1.69
C TYR A 159 -21.21 -0.22 -3.01
N TRP A 160 -20.09 -0.90 -3.23
CA TRP A 160 -19.85 -1.63 -4.48
C TRP A 160 -20.74 -2.86 -4.61
N ASN A 161 -21.29 -3.05 -5.82
CA ASN A 161 -21.87 -4.34 -6.21
C ASN A 161 -20.74 -5.36 -6.52
N ASP A 162 -21.13 -6.63 -6.71
CA ASP A 162 -20.16 -7.71 -6.89
C ASP A 162 -19.29 -7.57 -8.16
N ASP A 163 -19.86 -7.03 -9.25
CA ASP A 163 -19.10 -6.77 -10.48
C ASP A 163 -18.06 -5.66 -10.27
N GLN A 164 -18.42 -4.59 -9.59
CA GLN A 164 -17.50 -3.50 -9.25
C GLN A 164 -16.37 -4.00 -8.33
N LYS A 165 -16.71 -4.77 -7.29
CA LYS A 165 -15.71 -5.41 -6.42
C LYS A 165 -14.75 -6.28 -7.22
N ARG A 166 -15.28 -7.13 -8.08
CA ARG A 166 -14.47 -8.01 -8.92
C ARG A 166 -13.51 -7.21 -9.82
N ILE A 167 -13.98 -6.15 -10.48
CA ILE A 167 -13.14 -5.32 -11.36
C ILE A 167 -12.02 -4.64 -10.56
N ILE A 168 -12.35 -4.01 -9.42
CA ILE A 168 -11.35 -3.32 -8.58
C ILE A 168 -10.33 -4.33 -8.03
N LYS A 169 -10.80 -5.46 -7.47
CA LYS A 169 -9.93 -6.51 -6.94
C LYS A 169 -9.01 -7.10 -8.01
N SER A 170 -9.53 -7.41 -9.20
CA SER A 170 -8.71 -7.92 -10.32
C SER A 170 -7.64 -6.91 -10.72
N ALA A 171 -7.95 -5.62 -10.77
CA ALA A 171 -6.96 -4.58 -11.09
C ALA A 171 -5.85 -4.49 -10.02
N ILE A 172 -6.19 -4.56 -8.72
CA ILE A 172 -5.22 -4.62 -7.62
C ILE A 172 -4.30 -5.83 -7.80
N ILE A 173 -4.86 -7.02 -8.06
CA ILE A 173 -4.09 -8.26 -8.20
C ILE A 173 -3.19 -8.21 -9.45
N GLU A 174 -3.76 -7.96 -10.61
CA GLU A 174 -3.06 -8.11 -11.89
C GLU A 174 -2.04 -7.02 -12.16
N LYS A 175 -2.40 -5.76 -11.86
CA LYS A 175 -1.58 -4.59 -12.19
C LYS A 175 -0.70 -4.12 -11.03
N GLY A 176 -1.06 -4.48 -9.78
CA GLY A 176 -0.33 -4.16 -8.56
C GLY A 176 0.45 -5.34 -8.01
N LEU A 177 -0.25 -6.25 -7.33
CA LEU A 177 0.37 -7.30 -6.50
C LEU A 177 1.18 -8.31 -7.31
N SER A 178 0.68 -8.74 -8.48
CA SER A 178 1.41 -9.67 -9.36
C SER A 178 2.71 -9.05 -9.89
N ARG A 179 2.71 -7.74 -10.17
CA ARG A 179 3.94 -7.03 -10.58
C ARG A 179 4.95 -6.94 -9.44
N ALA A 180 4.47 -6.72 -8.21
CA ALA A 180 5.32 -6.73 -7.03
C ALA A 180 5.93 -8.13 -6.78
N LEU A 181 5.17 -9.21 -6.92
CA LEU A 181 5.70 -10.57 -6.79
C LEU A 181 6.82 -10.84 -7.79
N LEU A 182 6.63 -10.48 -9.06
CA LEU A 182 7.70 -10.62 -10.07
C LEU A 182 8.97 -9.84 -9.66
N ALA A 183 8.80 -8.65 -9.07
CA ALA A 183 9.93 -7.86 -8.57
C ALA A 183 10.63 -8.54 -7.38
N TYR A 184 9.88 -9.02 -6.40
CA TYR A 184 10.42 -9.70 -5.22
C TYR A 184 11.14 -11.00 -5.58
N GLU A 185 10.63 -11.76 -6.54
CA GLU A 185 11.20 -13.02 -7.01
C GLU A 185 12.33 -12.85 -8.04
N LYS A 186 12.69 -11.59 -8.36
CA LYS A 186 13.70 -11.26 -9.39
C LYS A 186 13.35 -11.79 -10.78
N LEU A 187 12.05 -11.96 -11.05
CA LEU A 187 11.49 -12.36 -12.35
C LEU A 187 10.99 -11.18 -13.18
N ALA A 188 11.02 -9.97 -12.61
CA ALA A 188 10.63 -8.75 -13.31
C ALA A 188 11.59 -8.46 -14.47
N ILE A 189 11.01 -8.11 -15.64
CA ILE A 189 11.77 -7.79 -16.84
C ILE A 189 12.35 -6.37 -16.76
N ARG A 190 13.44 -6.12 -17.52
CA ARG A 190 14.00 -4.77 -17.72
C ARG A 190 14.29 -4.00 -16.43
N ASN A 191 14.74 -4.69 -15.39
CA ASN A 191 15.09 -4.08 -14.11
C ASN A 191 13.91 -3.42 -13.35
N GLU A 192 12.66 -3.82 -13.60
CA GLU A 192 11.47 -3.28 -12.92
C GLU A 192 11.46 -3.55 -11.40
N GLY A 193 12.30 -4.47 -10.90
CA GLY A 193 12.39 -4.86 -9.49
C GLY A 193 13.55 -4.24 -8.69
N TRP A 194 14.31 -3.30 -9.26
CA TRP A 194 15.50 -2.73 -8.61
C TRP A 194 15.21 -2.07 -7.25
N TRP A 195 14.02 -1.54 -7.06
CA TRP A 195 13.60 -0.84 -5.85
C TRP A 195 13.47 -1.73 -4.61
N THR A 196 13.40 -3.04 -4.78
CA THR A 196 13.11 -4.00 -3.68
C THR A 196 14.20 -4.04 -2.60
N ASP A 197 15.46 -3.80 -2.97
CA ASP A 197 16.61 -3.96 -2.07
C ASP A 197 17.42 -2.67 -1.89
N VAL A 198 16.83 -1.50 -2.16
CA VAL A 198 17.53 -0.21 -2.03
C VAL A 198 17.30 0.45 -0.66
N PRO A 199 18.31 1.13 -0.09
CA PRO A 199 18.23 1.75 1.22
C PRO A 199 17.69 3.18 1.17
N HIS A 200 16.64 3.42 0.40
CA HIS A 200 16.02 4.75 0.27
C HIS A 200 14.51 4.67 0.02
N ASN A 201 13.85 5.82 -0.08
CA ASN A 201 12.40 5.98 -0.10
C ASN A 201 11.64 5.14 -1.14
N TRP A 202 12.24 4.77 -2.27
CA TRP A 202 11.59 3.90 -3.26
C TRP A 202 11.19 2.55 -2.64
N ASN A 203 12.07 1.96 -1.83
CA ASN A 203 11.75 0.75 -1.10
C ASN A 203 10.52 0.96 -0.20
N GLN A 204 10.49 2.05 0.58
CA GLN A 204 9.40 2.33 1.51
C GLN A 204 8.08 2.62 0.80
N VAL A 205 8.09 3.49 -0.23
CA VAL A 205 6.88 3.88 -0.96
C VAL A 205 6.29 2.70 -1.73
N CYS A 206 7.14 1.94 -2.45
CA CYS A 206 6.68 0.80 -3.21
C CYS A 206 6.13 -0.30 -2.30
N ASN A 207 6.86 -0.71 -1.26
CA ASN A 207 6.37 -1.70 -0.30
C ASN A 207 5.12 -1.23 0.43
N GLY A 208 5.03 0.06 0.80
CA GLY A 208 3.86 0.64 1.46
C GLY A 208 2.60 0.55 0.61
N GLY A 209 2.64 1.02 -0.64
CA GLY A 209 1.49 0.98 -1.55
C GLY A 209 1.03 -0.44 -1.86
N ILE A 210 1.98 -1.35 -2.10
CA ILE A 210 1.70 -2.77 -2.34
C ILE A 210 1.13 -3.46 -1.08
N GLY A 211 1.67 -3.13 0.10
CA GLY A 211 1.19 -3.68 1.38
C GLY A 211 -0.25 -3.28 1.68
N VAL A 212 -0.61 -2.02 1.43
CA VAL A 212 -1.99 -1.54 1.56
C VAL A 212 -2.91 -2.27 0.57
N GLY A 213 -2.46 -2.51 -0.68
CA GLY A 213 -3.18 -3.32 -1.65
C GLY A 213 -3.42 -4.76 -1.19
N ALA A 214 -2.41 -5.41 -0.63
CA ALA A 214 -2.52 -6.76 -0.10
C ALA A 214 -3.51 -6.84 1.07
N LEU A 215 -3.45 -5.86 2.00
CA LEU A 215 -4.37 -5.79 3.14
C LEU A 215 -5.82 -5.49 2.74
N ALA A 216 -6.04 -4.76 1.63
CA ALA A 216 -7.38 -4.48 1.13
C ALA A 216 -8.18 -5.74 0.81
N ILE A 217 -7.51 -6.78 0.30
CA ILE A 217 -8.13 -8.01 -0.19
C ILE A 217 -7.75 -9.25 0.64
N ALA A 218 -7.16 -9.04 1.82
CA ALA A 218 -6.54 -10.13 2.60
C ALA A 218 -7.54 -11.16 3.15
N ASP A 219 -8.80 -10.79 3.35
CA ASP A 219 -9.88 -11.68 3.77
C ASP A 219 -10.39 -12.56 2.61
N GLU A 220 -10.29 -12.07 1.37
CA GLU A 220 -10.73 -12.78 0.17
C GLU A 220 -9.58 -13.57 -0.49
N GLU A 221 -8.34 -13.04 -0.43
CA GLU A 221 -7.15 -13.61 -1.06
C GLU A 221 -6.00 -13.80 -0.03
N PRO A 222 -6.24 -14.56 1.06
CA PRO A 222 -5.31 -14.63 2.20
C PRO A 222 -3.94 -15.20 1.83
N ALA A 223 -3.88 -16.16 0.92
CA ALA A 223 -2.62 -16.75 0.49
C ALA A 223 -1.74 -15.75 -0.27
N LEU A 224 -2.32 -14.97 -1.19
CA LEU A 224 -1.63 -13.92 -1.93
C LEU A 224 -1.18 -12.80 -1.00
N ALA A 225 -2.09 -12.33 -0.13
CA ALA A 225 -1.79 -11.27 0.83
C ALA A 225 -0.64 -11.67 1.78
N SER A 226 -0.69 -12.87 2.36
CA SER A 226 0.37 -13.37 3.23
C SER A 226 1.73 -13.45 2.53
N ARG A 227 1.76 -13.92 1.27
CA ARG A 227 2.99 -13.99 0.47
C ARG A 227 3.59 -12.60 0.25
N ILE A 228 2.78 -11.63 -0.16
CA ILE A 228 3.20 -10.23 -0.37
C ILE A 228 3.71 -9.61 0.94
N LEU A 229 2.96 -9.73 2.02
CA LEU A 229 3.33 -9.15 3.32
C LEU A 229 4.61 -9.74 3.88
N LYS A 230 4.85 -11.04 3.67
CA LYS A 230 6.12 -11.69 4.03
C LYS A 230 7.31 -11.05 3.32
N GLU A 231 7.19 -10.83 2.01
CA GLU A 231 8.23 -10.18 1.21
C GLU A 231 8.50 -8.73 1.68
N ILE A 232 7.43 -7.99 1.99
CA ILE A 232 7.51 -6.62 2.51
C ILE A 232 8.24 -6.57 3.86
N LEU A 233 7.87 -7.45 4.81
CA LEU A 233 8.48 -7.50 6.14
C LEU A 233 9.99 -7.79 6.09
N GLN A 234 10.45 -8.53 5.09
CA GLN A 234 11.88 -8.80 4.89
C GLN A 234 12.64 -7.61 4.30
N ARG A 235 12.00 -6.81 3.44
CA ARG A 235 12.65 -5.76 2.65
C ARG A 235 12.50 -4.36 3.21
N LEU A 236 11.37 -4.05 3.80
CA LEU A 236 11.12 -2.71 4.35
C LEU A 236 12.22 -2.23 5.33
N PRO A 237 12.78 -3.08 6.22
CA PRO A 237 13.85 -2.67 7.12
C PRO A 237 15.16 -2.27 6.43
N ILE A 238 15.37 -2.61 5.15
CA ILE A 238 16.58 -2.23 4.40
C ILE A 238 16.69 -0.70 4.29
N ALA A 239 15.57 -0.02 4.10
CA ALA A 239 15.52 1.44 3.97
C ALA A 239 15.37 2.17 5.33
N MET A 240 15.40 1.44 6.45
CA MET A 240 15.29 1.99 7.81
C MET A 240 16.64 2.00 8.55
N LYS A 241 17.68 1.54 7.90
CA LYS A 241 19.09 1.53 8.42
C LYS A 241 19.82 2.79 7.98
#